data_d39c8c69d4e658d908256d97348089ce
#
_entry.id   d39c8c69d4e658d908256d97348089ce
#
_cell.length_a   1.000
_cell.length_b   1.000
_cell.length_c   1.000
_cell.angle_alpha   90.00
_cell.angle_beta   90.00
_cell.angle_gamma   90.00
#
_symmetry.space_group_name_H-M   'P 1'
#
loop_
_entity.id
_entity.type
_entity.pdbx_description
1 polymer ?
#
loop_
_entity_poly.entity_id
_entity_poly.type
_entity_poly.pdbx_seq_one_letter_code
_entity_poly.pdbx_strand_id
1 'polypeptide(L)'
;FNTAALKQVPTCEYFPDQAVATNVSGPDNIVKAIETLGLKIDTIIGVSTDKACKPVNVMGMTKAIQERVFITANLRCPNTRFICVRYGNVLASRGSVVPLFHHQIRSGGPVTITTSEMTRFLLSLEQAIDTIIAAYSEARRGEIFVPIIPASLITNIAKALIGDRDIETKLIGIRPGEKIHEILVAEDEAYRTVTRGNYYVIKPILPELDPDPNEPSAIQGEYSSKTSVMAFEQTRQLLQTSKLMIEDVSNFEELLR
;
A
#
# COMPACT_ATOMS: atom_id res chain seq x y z
N PHE A 1 1.75 3.25 16.36
CA PHE A 1 1.48 2.85 14.97
C PHE A 1 0.00 2.49 14.83
N ASN A 2 -0.70 3.12 13.86
CA ASN A 2 -2.08 2.76 13.53
C ASN A 2 -2.10 1.86 12.28
N THR A 3 -2.17 0.54 12.52
CA THR A 3 -2.25 -0.50 11.50
C THR A 3 -3.65 -1.12 11.41
N ALA A 4 -4.55 -0.77 12.34
CA ALA A 4 -5.92 -1.28 12.36
C ALA A 4 -6.72 -0.77 11.15
N ALA A 5 -7.26 -1.69 10.36
CA ALA A 5 -8.08 -1.35 9.20
C ALA A 5 -8.93 -2.53 8.73
N LEU A 6 -10.08 -2.22 8.13
CA LEU A 6 -10.73 -3.12 7.18
C LEU A 6 -10.06 -2.94 5.82
N LYS A 7 -9.35 -3.98 5.34
CA LYS A 7 -8.51 -3.91 4.14
C LYS A 7 -9.08 -4.65 2.92
N GLN A 8 -10.10 -5.47 3.12
CA GLN A 8 -10.68 -6.28 2.06
C GLN A 8 -11.64 -5.42 1.22
N VAL A 9 -11.29 -5.18 -0.06
CA VAL A 9 -12.10 -4.33 -0.95
C VAL A 9 -13.55 -4.83 -1.03
N PRO A 10 -13.84 -6.11 -1.34
CA PRO A 10 -15.24 -6.56 -1.40
C PRO A 10 -15.98 -6.38 -0.07
N THR A 11 -15.35 -6.69 1.06
CA THR A 11 -15.99 -6.53 2.38
C THR A 11 -16.35 -5.07 2.66
N CYS A 12 -15.49 -4.12 2.28
CA CYS A 12 -15.77 -2.70 2.47
C CYS A 12 -16.91 -2.21 1.56
N GLU A 13 -17.06 -2.76 0.35
CA GLU A 13 -18.19 -2.42 -0.53
C GLU A 13 -19.53 -2.90 0.04
N TYR A 14 -19.57 -4.09 0.65
CA TYR A 14 -20.80 -4.61 1.27
C TYR A 14 -21.10 -3.98 2.64
N PHE A 15 -20.08 -3.53 3.38
CA PHE A 15 -20.21 -2.96 4.72
C PHE A 15 -19.47 -1.61 4.84
N PRO A 16 -19.93 -0.58 4.10
CA PRO A 16 -19.24 0.71 4.05
C PRO A 16 -19.25 1.43 5.40
N ASP A 17 -20.30 1.27 6.21
CA ASP A 17 -20.40 1.80 7.57
C ASP A 17 -19.31 1.24 8.49
N GLN A 18 -19.03 -0.06 8.40
CA GLN A 18 -17.95 -0.70 9.17
C GLN A 18 -16.58 -0.24 8.70
N ALA A 19 -16.41 -0.03 7.39
CA ALA A 19 -15.18 0.54 6.85
C ALA A 19 -14.94 1.97 7.35
N VAL A 20 -15.97 2.81 7.39
CA VAL A 20 -15.91 4.17 7.95
C VAL A 20 -15.61 4.12 9.45
N ALA A 21 -16.32 3.29 10.21
CA ALA A 21 -16.13 3.17 11.66
C ALA A 21 -14.68 2.76 12.00
N THR A 22 -14.13 1.79 11.27
CA THR A 22 -12.77 1.29 11.52
C THR A 22 -11.68 2.20 10.96
N ASN A 23 -11.79 2.57 9.66
CA ASN A 23 -10.70 3.24 8.94
C ASN A 23 -10.72 4.77 9.10
N VAL A 24 -11.84 5.36 9.53
CA VAL A 24 -11.98 6.82 9.72
C VAL A 24 -12.21 7.16 11.18
N SER A 25 -13.28 6.63 11.80
CA SER A 25 -13.61 6.97 13.19
C SER A 25 -12.57 6.43 14.18
N GLY A 26 -11.97 5.26 13.90
CA GLY A 26 -10.86 4.73 14.71
C GLY A 26 -9.67 5.70 14.81
N PRO A 27 -9.08 6.14 13.69
CA PRO A 27 -8.06 7.20 13.68
C PRO A 27 -8.48 8.51 14.33
N ASP A 28 -9.69 9.00 14.08
CA ASP A 28 -10.21 10.22 14.71
C ASP A 28 -10.34 10.07 16.24
N ASN A 29 -10.74 8.90 16.71
CA ASN A 29 -10.77 8.61 18.15
C ASN A 29 -9.38 8.61 18.80
N ILE A 30 -8.33 8.15 18.08
CA ILE A 30 -6.94 8.26 18.54
C ILE A 30 -6.56 9.74 18.70
N VAL A 31 -6.85 10.57 17.70
CA VAL A 31 -6.58 12.02 17.75
C VAL A 31 -7.34 12.68 18.90
N LYS A 32 -8.63 12.41 19.03
CA LYS A 32 -9.47 12.93 20.14
C LYS A 32 -8.95 12.51 21.51
N ALA A 33 -8.51 11.27 21.68
CA ALA A 33 -7.95 10.79 22.95
C ALA A 33 -6.67 11.56 23.31
N ILE A 34 -5.77 11.78 22.34
CA ILE A 34 -4.54 12.56 22.56
C ILE A 34 -4.88 14.00 22.96
N GLU A 35 -5.79 14.64 22.22
CA GLU A 35 -6.20 16.02 22.43
C GLU A 35 -6.90 16.20 23.79
N THR A 36 -7.91 15.36 24.09
CA THR A 36 -8.76 15.51 25.27
C THR A 36 -8.06 15.11 26.55
N LEU A 37 -7.24 14.06 26.51
CA LEU A 37 -6.54 13.54 27.68
C LEU A 37 -5.14 14.13 27.87
N GLY A 38 -4.68 15.00 26.95
CA GLY A 38 -3.34 15.59 26.99
C GLY A 38 -2.23 14.54 26.97
N LEU A 39 -2.40 13.46 26.20
CA LEU A 39 -1.44 12.36 26.15
C LEU A 39 -0.12 12.83 25.54
N LYS A 40 0.99 12.49 26.20
CA LYS A 40 2.35 12.77 25.70
C LYS A 40 2.77 11.68 24.72
N ILE A 41 2.38 11.84 23.47
CA ILE A 41 2.74 10.96 22.37
C ILE A 41 3.64 11.73 21.39
N ASP A 42 4.85 11.25 21.14
CA ASP A 42 5.79 11.93 20.26
C ASP A 42 5.36 11.83 18.79
N THR A 43 4.99 10.63 18.36
CA THR A 43 4.67 10.37 16.94
C THR A 43 3.54 9.37 16.79
N ILE A 44 2.61 9.65 15.87
CA ILE A 44 1.61 8.72 15.35
C ILE A 44 1.91 8.48 13.89
N ILE A 45 2.00 7.20 13.49
CA ILE A 45 2.18 6.78 12.10
C ILE A 45 0.93 6.04 11.64
N GLY A 46 0.24 6.63 10.65
CA GLY A 46 -0.87 5.99 9.97
C GLY A 46 -0.38 5.14 8.80
N VAL A 47 -0.65 3.84 8.85
CA VAL A 47 -0.35 2.96 7.71
C VAL A 47 -1.47 3.08 6.69
N SER A 48 -1.13 3.51 5.47
CA SER A 48 -2.03 3.70 4.34
C SER A 48 -1.69 2.72 3.19
N THR A 49 -2.22 2.97 2.01
CA THR A 49 -2.19 2.03 0.88
C THR A 49 -2.21 2.80 -0.45
N ASP A 50 -1.71 2.17 -1.52
CA ASP A 50 -1.86 2.61 -2.91
C ASP A 50 -3.33 2.87 -3.31
N LYS A 51 -4.28 2.19 -2.67
CA LYS A 51 -5.71 2.35 -2.95
C LYS A 51 -6.29 3.65 -2.41
N ALA A 52 -5.60 4.33 -1.47
CA ALA A 52 -5.94 5.66 -1.01
C ALA A 52 -5.64 6.75 -2.05
N CYS A 53 -4.75 6.46 -3.01
CA CYS A 53 -4.41 7.34 -4.11
C CYS A 53 -5.43 7.20 -5.24
N LYS A 54 -6.10 8.28 -5.67
CA LYS A 54 -7.20 8.26 -6.66
C LYS A 54 -8.18 7.09 -6.38
N PRO A 55 -8.86 7.06 -5.22
CA PRO A 55 -9.62 5.90 -4.77
C PRO A 55 -10.84 5.61 -5.64
N VAL A 56 -11.06 4.34 -5.96
CA VAL A 56 -12.20 3.85 -6.77
C VAL A 56 -13.09 2.88 -6.00
N ASN A 57 -12.80 2.66 -4.72
CA ASN A 57 -13.54 1.76 -3.84
C ASN A 57 -13.61 2.32 -2.41
N VAL A 58 -14.55 1.83 -1.62
CA VAL A 58 -14.80 2.29 -0.24
C VAL A 58 -13.57 2.16 0.65
N MET A 59 -12.82 1.05 0.51
CA MET A 59 -11.59 0.86 1.30
C MET A 59 -10.57 1.95 1.01
N GLY A 60 -10.32 2.25 -0.26
CA GLY A 60 -9.41 3.34 -0.66
C GLY A 60 -9.91 4.71 -0.21
N MET A 61 -11.22 5.00 -0.35
CA MET A 61 -11.83 6.26 0.09
C MET A 61 -11.65 6.47 1.59
N THR A 62 -11.93 5.45 2.40
CA THR A 62 -11.78 5.54 3.86
C THR A 62 -10.32 5.68 4.30
N LYS A 63 -9.38 5.05 3.58
CA LYS A 63 -7.94 5.21 3.84
C LYS A 63 -7.43 6.59 3.41
N ALA A 64 -7.94 7.16 2.31
CA ALA A 64 -7.63 8.53 1.92
C ALA A 64 -8.11 9.54 2.98
N ILE A 65 -9.30 9.33 3.56
CA ILE A 65 -9.81 10.16 4.65
C ILE A 65 -8.93 9.98 5.90
N GLN A 66 -8.48 8.75 6.24
CA GLN A 66 -7.55 8.52 7.35
C GLN A 66 -6.28 9.35 7.22
N GLU A 67 -5.67 9.41 6.02
CA GLU A 67 -4.51 10.27 5.79
C GLU A 67 -4.82 11.73 6.15
N ARG A 68 -5.97 12.25 5.71
CA ARG A 68 -6.39 13.63 6.00
C ARG A 68 -6.64 13.85 7.50
N VAL A 69 -7.25 12.90 8.20
CA VAL A 69 -7.45 12.95 9.65
C VAL A 69 -6.12 13.13 10.36
N PHE A 70 -5.10 12.32 10.03
CA PHE A 70 -3.78 12.44 10.66
C PHE A 70 -3.03 13.70 10.24
N ILE A 71 -3.11 14.12 8.96
CA ILE A 71 -2.47 15.37 8.52
C ILE A 71 -3.04 16.56 9.29
N THR A 72 -4.37 16.69 9.38
CA THR A 72 -5.01 17.81 10.09
C THR A 72 -4.82 17.76 11.60
N ALA A 73 -4.63 16.58 12.18
CA ALA A 73 -4.33 16.42 13.60
C ALA A 73 -3.06 17.17 14.04
N ASN A 74 -2.12 17.40 13.12
CA ASN A 74 -0.94 18.20 13.39
C ASN A 74 -1.24 19.66 13.79
N LEU A 75 -2.36 20.22 13.37
CA LEU A 75 -2.79 21.58 13.75
C LEU A 75 -3.42 21.60 15.15
N ARG A 76 -4.09 20.48 15.52
CA ARG A 76 -4.83 20.36 16.78
C ARG A 76 -3.94 19.92 17.95
N CYS A 77 -2.96 19.06 17.65
CA CYS A 77 -2.07 18.44 18.64
C CYS A 77 -0.60 18.84 18.36
N PRO A 78 -0.17 20.08 18.72
CA PRO A 78 1.14 20.61 18.36
C PRO A 78 2.32 19.83 18.96
N ASN A 79 2.11 19.08 20.03
CA ASN A 79 3.15 18.30 20.70
C ASN A 79 3.29 16.86 20.16
N THR A 80 2.39 16.42 19.26
CA THR A 80 2.42 15.12 18.63
C THR A 80 2.63 15.27 17.12
N ARG A 81 3.57 14.52 16.56
CA ARG A 81 3.81 14.47 15.12
C ARG A 81 2.96 13.37 14.50
N PHE A 82 2.04 13.74 13.61
CA PHE A 82 1.25 12.78 12.83
C PHE A 82 1.79 12.71 11.40
N ILE A 83 2.10 11.51 10.95
CA ILE A 83 2.63 11.20 9.63
C ILE A 83 1.93 9.96 9.08
N CYS A 84 2.06 9.72 7.78
CA CYS A 84 1.55 8.52 7.14
C CYS A 84 2.64 7.80 6.35
N VAL A 85 2.46 6.51 6.13
CA VAL A 85 3.18 5.73 5.12
C VAL A 85 2.18 5.18 4.12
N ARG A 86 2.50 5.22 2.83
CA ARG A 86 1.67 4.70 1.75
C ARG A 86 2.51 3.75 0.92
N TYR A 87 2.13 2.49 0.85
CA TYR A 87 2.82 1.49 0.05
C TYR A 87 1.84 0.54 -0.64
N GLY A 88 2.35 -0.19 -1.64
CA GLY A 88 1.58 -1.13 -2.44
C GLY A 88 1.35 -2.48 -1.76
N ASN A 89 1.23 -3.52 -2.58
CA ASN A 89 0.99 -4.85 -2.09
C ASN A 89 2.20 -5.42 -1.35
N VAL A 90 2.03 -5.73 -0.07
CA VAL A 90 3.02 -6.53 0.68
C VAL A 90 2.92 -7.98 0.22
N LEU A 91 4.05 -8.53 -0.24
CA LEU A 91 4.16 -9.90 -0.73
C LEU A 91 3.64 -10.89 0.31
N ALA A 92 2.87 -11.86 -0.15
CA ALA A 92 2.27 -12.92 0.67
C ALA A 92 1.36 -12.44 1.82
N SER A 93 0.92 -11.17 1.83
CA SER A 93 -0.06 -10.73 2.82
C SER A 93 -1.39 -11.46 2.63
N ARG A 94 -2.11 -11.70 3.75
CA ARG A 94 -3.40 -12.42 3.76
C ARG A 94 -4.38 -11.86 2.73
N GLY A 95 -4.93 -12.74 1.89
CA GLY A 95 -5.88 -12.40 0.82
C GLY A 95 -5.25 -11.70 -0.39
N SER A 96 -3.92 -11.71 -0.52
CA SER A 96 -3.22 -11.18 -1.69
C SER A 96 -3.06 -12.22 -2.81
N VAL A 97 -2.56 -11.76 -3.96
CA VAL A 97 -2.46 -12.58 -5.17
C VAL A 97 -1.52 -13.79 -5.03
N VAL A 98 -0.41 -13.67 -4.29
CA VAL A 98 0.55 -14.78 -4.13
C VAL A 98 -0.08 -15.97 -3.39
N PRO A 99 -0.69 -15.80 -2.20
CA PRO A 99 -1.43 -16.89 -1.55
C PRO A 99 -2.56 -17.47 -2.42
N LEU A 100 -3.29 -16.63 -3.16
CA LEU A 100 -4.33 -17.12 -4.06
C LEU A 100 -3.75 -18.04 -5.15
N PHE A 101 -2.66 -17.65 -5.78
CA PHE A 101 -2.01 -18.46 -6.82
C PHE A 101 -1.43 -19.76 -6.23
N HIS A 102 -0.83 -19.71 -5.04
CA HIS A 102 -0.40 -20.92 -4.34
C HIS A 102 -1.55 -21.90 -4.13
N HIS A 103 -2.70 -21.41 -3.67
CA HIS A 103 -3.88 -22.24 -3.48
C HIS A 103 -4.35 -22.87 -4.80
N GLN A 104 -4.47 -22.07 -5.85
CA GLN A 104 -4.93 -22.54 -7.16
C GLN A 104 -3.97 -23.55 -7.79
N ILE A 105 -2.65 -23.30 -7.73
CA ILE A 105 -1.63 -24.21 -8.26
C ILE A 105 -1.67 -25.55 -7.52
N ARG A 106 -1.73 -25.56 -6.19
CA ARG A 106 -1.79 -26.79 -5.38
C ARG A 106 -3.09 -27.57 -5.57
N SER A 107 -4.16 -26.89 -5.97
CA SER A 107 -5.45 -27.51 -6.30
C SER A 107 -5.54 -28.03 -7.74
N GLY A 108 -4.45 -27.92 -8.53
CA GLY A 108 -4.44 -28.36 -9.93
C GLY A 108 -4.93 -27.29 -10.94
N GLY A 109 -5.09 -26.06 -10.50
CA GLY A 109 -5.50 -24.93 -11.36
C GLY A 109 -7.02 -24.82 -11.58
N PRO A 110 -7.46 -23.96 -12.53
CA PRO A 110 -6.64 -22.97 -13.24
C PRO A 110 -6.19 -21.82 -12.36
N VAL A 111 -5.06 -21.16 -12.72
CA VAL A 111 -4.65 -19.90 -12.10
C VAL A 111 -5.43 -18.76 -12.74
N THR A 112 -6.21 -18.03 -11.95
CA THR A 112 -7.09 -16.97 -12.43
C THR A 112 -6.40 -15.61 -12.42
N ILE A 113 -6.38 -14.94 -13.56
CA ILE A 113 -5.76 -13.64 -13.78
C ILE A 113 -6.85 -12.64 -14.20
N THR A 114 -6.86 -11.46 -13.60
CA THR A 114 -7.86 -10.43 -13.92
C THR A 114 -7.76 -9.96 -15.37
N THR A 115 -6.61 -9.38 -15.74
CA THR A 115 -6.27 -9.00 -17.12
C THR A 115 -4.78 -9.20 -17.37
N SER A 116 -4.37 -9.32 -18.62
CA SER A 116 -2.96 -9.55 -18.99
C SER A 116 -2.05 -8.35 -18.70
N GLU A 117 -2.58 -7.15 -18.76
CA GLU A 117 -1.85 -5.89 -18.56
C GLU A 117 -1.80 -5.42 -17.09
N MET A 118 -2.48 -6.11 -16.19
CA MET A 118 -2.53 -5.71 -14.78
C MET A 118 -1.17 -5.74 -14.10
N THR A 119 -0.81 -4.63 -13.45
CA THR A 119 0.43 -4.50 -12.70
C THR A 119 0.17 -4.24 -11.22
N ARG A 120 1.10 -4.67 -10.37
CA ARG A 120 1.08 -4.38 -8.93
C ARG A 120 2.48 -4.01 -8.46
N PHE A 121 2.57 -3.03 -7.58
CA PHE A 121 3.77 -2.80 -6.79
C PHE A 121 4.01 -3.97 -5.86
N LEU A 122 5.26 -4.37 -5.72
CA LEU A 122 5.66 -5.49 -4.87
C LEU A 122 6.72 -5.03 -3.88
N LEU A 123 6.46 -5.25 -2.60
CA LEU A 123 7.47 -5.04 -1.57
C LEU A 123 7.43 -6.17 -0.54
N SER A 124 8.58 -6.48 0.05
CA SER A 124 8.65 -7.46 1.13
C SER A 124 8.10 -6.89 2.44
N LEU A 125 7.86 -7.75 3.43
CA LEU A 125 7.44 -7.30 4.76
C LEU A 125 8.54 -6.45 5.40
N GLU A 126 9.82 -6.83 5.22
CA GLU A 126 10.96 -6.07 5.72
C GLU A 126 10.97 -4.65 5.13
N GLN A 127 10.79 -4.52 3.82
CA GLN A 127 10.72 -3.21 3.16
C GLN A 127 9.55 -2.36 3.65
N ALA A 128 8.41 -2.99 3.98
CA ALA A 128 7.28 -2.27 4.57
C ALA A 128 7.61 -1.76 5.98
N ILE A 129 8.31 -2.55 6.79
CA ILE A 129 8.80 -2.17 8.12
C ILE A 129 9.86 -1.06 8.00
N ASP A 130 10.82 -1.20 7.08
CA ASP A 130 11.85 -0.20 6.84
C ASP A 130 11.24 1.15 6.43
N THR A 131 10.16 1.13 5.64
CA THR A 131 9.42 2.35 5.28
C THR A 131 8.82 3.03 6.52
N ILE A 132 8.28 2.26 7.46
CA ILE A 132 7.72 2.79 8.72
C ILE A 132 8.84 3.38 9.59
N ILE A 133 9.98 2.69 9.69
CA ILE A 133 11.15 3.14 10.48
C ILE A 133 11.75 4.41 9.87
N ALA A 134 11.91 4.45 8.54
CA ALA A 134 12.40 5.64 7.84
C ALA A 134 11.45 6.84 8.05
N ALA A 135 10.14 6.64 7.90
CA ALA A 135 9.16 7.67 8.18
C ALA A 135 9.22 8.14 9.64
N TYR A 136 9.36 7.22 10.61
CA TYR A 136 9.53 7.58 12.01
C TYR A 136 10.75 8.48 12.24
N SER A 137 11.87 8.17 11.58
CA SER A 137 13.13 8.87 11.79
C SER A 137 13.21 10.21 11.05
N GLU A 138 12.65 10.29 9.83
CA GLU A 138 12.93 11.38 8.89
C GLU A 138 11.73 12.25 8.54
N ALA A 139 10.47 11.72 8.69
CA ALA A 139 9.31 12.46 8.24
C ALA A 139 9.05 13.71 9.08
N ARG A 140 8.66 14.79 8.40
CA ARG A 140 8.15 16.02 9.03
C ARG A 140 6.64 15.87 9.27
N ARG A 141 6.07 16.80 10.02
CA ARG A 141 4.63 16.82 10.36
C ARG A 141 3.76 16.84 9.10
N GLY A 142 2.81 15.91 9.03
CA GLY A 142 1.85 15.84 7.93
C GLY A 142 2.37 15.24 6.63
N GLU A 143 3.61 14.74 6.58
CA GLU A 143 4.17 14.09 5.42
C GLU A 143 3.68 12.64 5.26
N ILE A 144 3.66 12.18 4.00
CA ILE A 144 3.37 10.80 3.64
C ILE A 144 4.61 10.21 2.96
N PHE A 145 5.19 9.17 3.56
CA PHE A 145 6.32 8.43 3.01
C PHE A 145 5.83 7.32 2.07
N VAL A 146 6.47 7.25 0.91
CA VAL A 146 6.14 6.31 -0.17
C VAL A 146 7.43 5.65 -0.63
N PRO A 147 7.61 4.33 -0.48
CA PRO A 147 8.83 3.66 -0.94
C PRO A 147 8.91 3.64 -2.46
N ILE A 148 10.12 3.83 -2.99
CA ILE A 148 10.42 3.65 -4.41
C ILE A 148 10.67 2.16 -4.61
N ILE A 149 9.68 1.45 -5.13
CA ILE A 149 9.64 -0.01 -5.24
C ILE A 149 9.29 -0.47 -6.65
N PRO A 150 9.75 -1.65 -7.07
CA PRO A 150 9.42 -2.20 -8.37
C PRO A 150 7.97 -2.67 -8.43
N ALA A 151 7.48 -2.81 -9.66
CA ALA A 151 6.20 -3.42 -9.98
C ALA A 151 6.38 -4.65 -10.88
N SER A 152 5.38 -5.50 -10.93
CA SER A 152 5.34 -6.63 -11.86
C SER A 152 3.97 -6.78 -12.51
N LEU A 153 3.97 -7.34 -13.72
CA LEU A 153 2.76 -7.89 -14.32
C LEU A 153 2.27 -9.07 -13.47
N ILE A 154 0.97 -9.14 -13.25
CA ILE A 154 0.35 -10.29 -12.55
C ILE A 154 0.58 -11.59 -13.32
N THR A 155 0.63 -11.53 -14.66
CA THR A 155 0.98 -12.66 -15.52
C THR A 155 2.39 -13.18 -15.27
N ASN A 156 3.37 -12.30 -14.98
CA ASN A 156 4.73 -12.71 -14.65
C ASN A 156 4.80 -13.41 -13.30
N ILE A 157 4.04 -12.94 -12.32
CA ILE A 157 3.93 -13.60 -11.00
C ILE A 157 3.32 -15.00 -11.16
N ALA A 158 2.22 -15.11 -11.90
CA ALA A 158 1.57 -16.39 -12.17
C ALA A 158 2.54 -17.36 -12.87
N LYS A 159 3.18 -16.91 -13.96
CA LYS A 159 4.14 -17.71 -14.73
C LYS A 159 5.33 -18.18 -13.87
N ALA A 160 5.87 -17.31 -13.02
CA ALA A 160 6.98 -17.66 -12.15
C ALA A 160 6.58 -18.71 -11.10
N LEU A 161 5.39 -18.60 -10.51
CA LEU A 161 4.89 -19.56 -9.52
C LEU A 161 4.46 -20.90 -10.14
N ILE A 162 3.90 -20.88 -11.35
CA ILE A 162 3.54 -22.11 -12.09
C ILE A 162 4.81 -22.89 -12.44
N GLY A 163 5.86 -22.21 -12.92
CA GLY A 163 7.09 -22.87 -13.39
C GLY A 163 6.80 -23.83 -14.54
N ASP A 164 7.35 -25.04 -14.46
CA ASP A 164 7.21 -26.09 -15.49
C ASP A 164 5.95 -26.99 -15.30
N ARG A 165 5.04 -26.63 -14.38
CA ARG A 165 3.81 -27.40 -14.13
C ARG A 165 2.80 -27.19 -15.25
N ASP A 166 2.10 -28.27 -15.63
CA ASP A 166 1.00 -28.21 -16.59
C ASP A 166 -0.27 -27.66 -15.92
N ILE A 167 -0.30 -26.33 -15.77
CA ILE A 167 -1.40 -25.60 -15.11
C ILE A 167 -1.86 -24.46 -16.01
N GLU A 168 -3.13 -24.48 -16.37
CA GLU A 168 -3.77 -23.49 -17.20
C GLU A 168 -3.89 -22.13 -16.47
N THR A 169 -3.74 -21.04 -17.21
CA THR A 169 -4.10 -19.69 -16.76
C THR A 169 -5.40 -19.23 -17.42
N LYS A 170 -6.32 -18.63 -16.64
CA LYS A 170 -7.63 -18.18 -17.09
C LYS A 170 -7.82 -16.69 -16.83
N LEU A 171 -8.13 -15.91 -17.85
CA LEU A 171 -8.53 -14.51 -17.71
C LEU A 171 -9.99 -14.44 -17.22
N ILE A 172 -10.25 -13.69 -16.15
CA ILE A 172 -11.57 -13.60 -15.52
C ILE A 172 -12.23 -12.21 -15.64
N GLY A 173 -11.52 -11.22 -16.17
CA GLY A 173 -11.98 -9.82 -16.25
C GLY A 173 -11.79 -9.03 -14.97
N ILE A 174 -11.95 -7.71 -15.07
CA ILE A 174 -11.77 -6.76 -13.96
C ILE A 174 -12.93 -6.94 -12.96
N ARG A 175 -12.59 -7.01 -11.66
CA ARG A 175 -13.57 -7.04 -10.58
C ARG A 175 -13.98 -5.61 -10.22
N PRO A 176 -15.21 -5.42 -9.70
CA PRO A 176 -15.64 -4.11 -9.19
C PRO A 176 -14.65 -3.56 -8.15
N GLY A 177 -14.26 -2.30 -8.29
CA GLY A 177 -13.34 -1.63 -7.38
C GLY A 177 -11.85 -1.96 -7.56
N GLU A 178 -11.47 -2.77 -8.58
CA GLU A 178 -10.06 -3.02 -8.93
C GLU A 178 -9.57 -2.00 -9.97
N LYS A 179 -8.28 -1.64 -9.87
CA LYS A 179 -7.54 -0.89 -10.88
C LYS A 179 -6.65 -1.82 -11.70
N ILE A 180 -6.45 -1.52 -12.97
CA ILE A 180 -5.45 -2.23 -13.80
C ILE A 180 -4.04 -1.93 -13.28
N HIS A 181 -3.75 -0.67 -13.01
CA HIS A 181 -2.48 -0.20 -12.45
C HIS A 181 -2.74 0.51 -11.13
N GLU A 182 -1.91 0.26 -10.13
CA GLU A 182 -1.97 0.98 -8.86
C GLU A 182 -1.10 2.23 -8.91
N ILE A 183 -1.48 3.24 -8.15
CA ILE A 183 -0.81 4.54 -8.10
C ILE A 183 -0.42 4.80 -6.65
N LEU A 184 0.83 5.18 -6.41
CA LEU A 184 1.34 5.53 -5.09
C LEU A 184 1.45 7.04 -4.89
N VAL A 185 1.74 7.80 -5.94
CA VAL A 185 1.68 9.26 -5.95
C VAL A 185 0.81 9.70 -7.11
N ALA A 186 -0.24 10.45 -6.84
CA ALA A 186 -1.13 10.98 -7.86
C ALA A 186 -0.49 12.16 -8.60
N GLU A 187 -0.98 12.46 -9.81
CA GLU A 187 -0.52 13.58 -10.61
C GLU A 187 -0.67 14.92 -9.88
N ASP A 188 -1.79 15.10 -9.16
CA ASP A 188 -2.06 16.27 -8.34
C ASP A 188 -1.29 16.31 -7.00
N GLU A 189 -0.57 15.25 -6.64
CA GLU A 189 0.38 15.20 -5.53
C GLU A 189 1.83 15.44 -6.00
N ALA A 190 2.12 15.22 -7.30
CA ALA A 190 3.46 15.26 -7.85
C ALA A 190 4.21 16.57 -7.55
N TYR A 191 3.53 17.72 -7.71
CA TYR A 191 4.16 19.06 -7.51
C TYR A 191 4.68 19.30 -6.09
N ARG A 192 4.18 18.58 -5.10
CA ARG A 192 4.58 18.65 -3.69
C ARG A 192 5.27 17.39 -3.19
N THR A 193 5.76 16.52 -4.12
CA THR A 193 6.48 15.30 -3.80
C THR A 193 7.98 15.49 -3.97
N VAL A 194 8.74 15.23 -2.93
CA VAL A 194 10.20 15.33 -2.91
C VAL A 194 10.83 13.95 -2.72
N THR A 195 12.15 13.81 -2.88
CA THR A 195 12.87 12.55 -2.63
C THR A 195 13.68 12.66 -1.34
N ARG A 196 13.59 11.64 -0.48
CA ARG A 196 14.51 11.43 0.65
C ARG A 196 15.01 9.99 0.64
N GLY A 197 16.29 9.82 0.31
CA GLY A 197 16.85 8.48 0.14
C GLY A 197 16.08 7.65 -0.90
N ASN A 198 15.60 6.49 -0.50
CA ASN A 198 14.83 5.57 -1.34
C ASN A 198 13.30 5.79 -1.26
N TYR A 199 12.87 6.99 -0.85
CA TYR A 199 11.46 7.31 -0.65
C TYR A 199 11.05 8.56 -1.42
N TYR A 200 9.86 8.53 -2.01
CA TYR A 200 9.11 9.74 -2.30
C TYR A 200 8.41 10.19 -1.03
N VAL A 201 8.42 11.48 -0.78
CA VAL A 201 7.77 12.09 0.38
C VAL A 201 6.78 13.13 -0.14
N ILE A 202 5.50 12.85 0.07
CA ILE A 202 4.44 13.77 -0.28
C ILE A 202 4.31 14.76 0.88
N LYS A 203 4.60 16.04 0.61
CA LYS A 203 4.47 17.11 1.59
C LYS A 203 3.00 17.36 1.94
N PRO A 204 2.71 17.91 3.13
CA PRO A 204 1.34 18.17 3.54
C PRO A 204 0.62 19.10 2.56
N ILE A 205 -0.69 18.86 2.36
CA ILE A 205 -1.54 19.73 1.53
C ILE A 205 -1.87 21.05 2.23
N LEU A 206 -1.72 21.09 3.56
CA LEU A 206 -2.00 22.28 4.37
C LEU A 206 -0.73 23.14 4.43
N PRO A 207 -0.77 24.38 3.91
CA PRO A 207 0.42 25.23 3.83
C PRO A 207 1.08 25.50 5.19
N GLU A 208 0.28 25.55 6.26
CA GLU A 208 0.76 25.78 7.64
C GLU A 208 1.70 24.68 8.15
N LEU A 209 1.66 23.51 7.52
CA LEU A 209 2.48 22.35 7.88
C LEU A 209 3.71 22.18 6.99
N ASP A 210 3.81 22.95 5.88
CA ASP A 210 4.96 22.85 4.95
C ASP A 210 6.03 23.88 5.32
N PRO A 211 7.16 23.44 5.89
CA PRO A 211 8.24 24.35 6.30
C PRO A 211 9.07 24.87 5.11
N ASP A 212 8.98 24.25 3.95
CA ASP A 212 9.73 24.60 2.75
C ASP A 212 8.88 24.44 1.49
N PRO A 213 7.96 25.38 1.23
CA PRO A 213 7.07 25.31 0.08
C PRO A 213 7.78 25.40 -1.27
N ASN A 214 9.04 25.88 -1.30
CA ASN A 214 9.83 26.04 -2.52
C ASN A 214 10.77 24.86 -2.80
N GLU A 215 10.78 23.81 -1.97
CA GLU A 215 11.55 22.58 -2.22
C GLU A 215 11.11 21.97 -3.56
N PRO A 216 12.05 21.76 -4.53
CA PRO A 216 11.68 21.35 -5.88
C PRO A 216 11.07 19.95 -5.89
N SER A 217 10.05 19.77 -6.72
CA SER A 217 9.41 18.46 -6.92
C SER A 217 10.38 17.44 -7.51
N ALA A 218 10.33 16.20 -7.02
CA ALA A 218 11.14 15.10 -7.49
C ALA A 218 10.53 14.37 -8.72
N ILE A 219 9.23 14.55 -8.98
CA ILE A 219 8.51 13.89 -10.07
C ILE A 219 7.57 14.89 -10.77
N GLN A 220 7.37 14.71 -12.07
CA GLN A 220 6.52 15.58 -12.89
C GLN A 220 5.11 15.01 -13.15
N GLY A 221 4.84 13.77 -12.75
CA GLY A 221 3.58 13.09 -13.00
C GLY A 221 3.34 12.00 -11.96
N GLU A 222 2.37 11.12 -12.22
CA GLU A 222 2.03 10.07 -11.27
C GLU A 222 3.14 9.01 -11.14
N TYR A 223 3.32 8.48 -9.92
CA TYR A 223 4.11 7.29 -9.68
C TYR A 223 3.18 6.08 -9.64
N SER A 224 3.21 5.33 -10.74
CA SER A 224 2.30 4.22 -11.02
C SER A 224 3.05 2.90 -11.18
N SER A 225 2.39 1.79 -10.83
CA SER A 225 2.92 0.44 -11.07
C SER A 225 3.12 0.12 -12.55
N LYS A 226 2.60 0.95 -13.46
CA LYS A 226 2.83 0.85 -14.90
C LYS A 226 4.25 1.29 -15.30
N THR A 227 4.86 2.21 -14.56
CA THR A 227 6.12 2.86 -14.96
C THR A 227 7.38 2.12 -14.52
N SER A 228 7.28 1.19 -13.57
CA SER A 228 8.44 0.50 -12.98
C SER A 228 8.31 -1.02 -13.05
N VAL A 229 7.84 -1.53 -14.19
CA VAL A 229 7.56 -2.97 -14.38
C VAL A 229 8.86 -3.75 -14.57
N MET A 230 9.09 -4.72 -13.70
CA MET A 230 10.20 -5.67 -13.80
C MET A 230 10.02 -6.63 -14.98
N ALA A 231 11.14 -7.02 -15.61
CA ALA A 231 11.18 -8.15 -16.52
C ALA A 231 10.80 -9.46 -15.78
N PHE A 232 10.45 -10.49 -16.55
CA PHE A 232 10.04 -11.79 -15.98
C PHE A 232 11.10 -12.37 -15.03
N GLU A 233 12.38 -12.40 -15.44
CA GLU A 233 13.46 -12.95 -14.62
C GLU A 233 13.66 -12.18 -13.30
N GLN A 234 13.51 -10.86 -13.31
CA GLN A 234 13.57 -10.04 -12.09
C GLN A 234 12.40 -10.35 -11.15
N THR A 235 11.19 -10.54 -11.70
CA THR A 235 10.02 -10.95 -10.92
C THR A 235 10.25 -12.32 -10.27
N ARG A 236 10.76 -13.28 -11.06
CA ARG A 236 11.09 -14.63 -10.57
C ARG A 236 12.13 -14.58 -9.46
N GLN A 237 13.21 -13.82 -9.66
CA GLN A 237 14.28 -13.64 -8.67
C GLN A 237 13.74 -13.02 -7.37
N LEU A 238 12.86 -12.02 -7.47
CA LEU A 238 12.23 -11.42 -6.28
C LEU A 238 11.44 -12.46 -5.49
N LEU A 239 10.63 -13.28 -6.15
CA LEU A 239 9.85 -14.33 -5.50
C LEU A 239 10.75 -15.39 -4.84
N GLN A 240 11.84 -15.79 -5.50
CA GLN A 240 12.84 -16.73 -4.97
C GLN A 240 13.55 -16.15 -3.74
N THR A 241 14.05 -14.92 -3.82
CA THR A 241 14.74 -14.26 -2.71
C THR A 241 13.81 -14.07 -1.51
N SER A 242 12.53 -13.81 -1.77
CA SER A 242 11.49 -13.68 -0.74
C SER A 242 10.99 -15.05 -0.21
N LYS A 243 11.52 -16.17 -0.70
CA LYS A 243 11.11 -17.54 -0.35
C LYS A 243 9.61 -17.77 -0.56
N LEU A 244 9.09 -17.32 -1.68
CA LEU A 244 7.66 -17.38 -2.02
C LEU A 244 7.36 -18.31 -3.21
N MET A 245 8.34 -19.10 -3.67
CA MET A 245 8.09 -20.13 -4.68
C MET A 245 7.24 -21.25 -4.08
N ILE A 246 6.60 -22.05 -4.93
CA ILE A 246 5.72 -23.14 -4.48
C ILE A 246 6.46 -24.16 -3.60
N GLU A 247 7.74 -24.37 -3.89
CA GLU A 247 8.63 -25.29 -3.17
C GLU A 247 9.06 -24.75 -1.81
N ASP A 248 9.15 -23.42 -1.66
CA ASP A 248 9.62 -22.78 -0.43
C ASP A 248 8.58 -22.82 0.70
N VAL A 249 7.29 -22.89 0.32
CA VAL A 249 6.17 -22.81 1.26
C VAL A 249 5.68 -24.21 1.60
N SER A 250 6.22 -24.83 2.64
CA SER A 250 5.81 -26.17 3.10
C SER A 250 4.45 -26.17 3.81
N ASN A 251 4.15 -25.11 4.55
CA ASN A 251 2.88 -24.95 5.27
C ASN A 251 2.08 -23.78 4.68
N PHE A 252 1.16 -24.10 3.76
CA PHE A 252 0.31 -23.12 3.10
C PHE A 252 -0.60 -22.35 4.07
N GLU A 253 -0.98 -22.94 5.20
CA GLU A 253 -1.80 -22.26 6.21
C GLU A 253 -1.07 -21.04 6.82
N GLU A 254 0.26 -21.03 6.82
CA GLU A 254 1.04 -19.87 7.29
C GLU A 254 0.91 -18.66 6.36
N LEU A 255 0.72 -18.87 5.06
CA LEU A 255 0.44 -17.77 4.12
C LEU A 255 -0.98 -17.22 4.24
N LEU A 256 -1.89 -17.97 4.88
CA LEU A 256 -3.27 -17.55 5.06
C LEU A 256 -3.53 -16.89 6.42
N ARG A 257 -2.58 -17.00 7.36
CA ARG A 257 -2.63 -16.37 8.69
C ARG A 257 -2.09 -14.95 8.64
#